data_d43b13d773f024a545e4f9d7b791ba72
#
_entry.id   d43b13d773f024a545e4f9d7b791ba72
#
_cell.length_a   1.000
_cell.length_b   1.000
_cell.length_c   1.000
_cell.angle_alpha   90.00
_cell.angle_beta   90.00
_cell.angle_gamma   90.00
#
_symmetry.space_group_name_H-M   'P 1'
#
loop_
_entity.id
_entity.type
_entity.pdbx_description
1 polymer ?
#
loop_
_entity_poly.entity_id
_entity_poly.type
_entity_poly.pdbx_seq_one_letter_code
_entity_poly.pdbx_strand_id
1 'polypeptide(L)'
;MIPAGTTLEEIFINMLSQKASAKLEGKLSSSNDVEFGTQKGYITYTAYRNGQGPMEQAYYDNNPNNKLFFSEEVGGVQTTTRQLQGNYTQGETYFATVIYAASEDGSLPKKELTSKISVNVKRKWFAGVCSSIPQSSADVRALGSNGLYSGPGTFRFSASNWKIVSVCIPADSIKEISIASSYGNFIENEKVCKGPISISVEGANRSEAIDYKMWVIQTQGLNDPDSFTFKTI
;
A
#
# COMPACT_ATOMS: atom_id res chain seq x y z
N MET A 1 -35.47 -12.21 23.08
CA MET A 1 -36.70 -12.28 23.91
C MET A 1 -36.70 -11.00 24.74
N ILE A 2 -37.77 -10.20 24.68
CA ILE A 2 -37.91 -8.98 25.49
C ILE A 2 -38.41 -9.39 26.86
N PRO A 3 -37.74 -9.00 27.97
CA PRO A 3 -38.19 -9.34 29.31
C PRO A 3 -39.59 -8.80 29.58
N ALA A 4 -40.40 -9.58 30.30
CA ALA A 4 -41.75 -9.16 30.70
C ALA A 4 -41.65 -7.94 31.63
N GLY A 5 -42.41 -6.88 31.34
CA GLY A 5 -42.38 -5.61 32.08
C GLY A 5 -41.51 -4.51 31.44
N THR A 6 -40.84 -4.78 30.35
CA THR A 6 -40.07 -3.75 29.60
C THR A 6 -41.03 -2.76 28.96
N THR A 7 -40.86 -1.47 29.23
CA THR A 7 -41.67 -0.40 28.63
C THR A 7 -41.30 -0.15 27.17
N LEU A 8 -42.24 0.42 26.40
CA LEU A 8 -41.99 0.83 25.02
C LEU A 8 -40.80 1.83 24.92
N GLU A 9 -40.66 2.70 25.92
CA GLU A 9 -39.58 3.66 26.03
C GLU A 9 -38.22 2.97 26.22
N GLU A 10 -38.13 1.96 27.09
CA GLU A 10 -36.93 1.14 27.26
C GLU A 10 -36.57 0.34 26.01
N ILE A 11 -37.57 -0.15 25.27
CA ILE A 11 -37.35 -0.82 23.99
C ILE A 11 -36.80 0.18 22.97
N PHE A 12 -37.33 1.38 22.86
CA PHE A 12 -36.86 2.42 21.98
C PHE A 12 -35.45 2.92 22.37
N ILE A 13 -35.19 3.15 23.65
CA ILE A 13 -33.87 3.51 24.16
C ILE A 13 -32.88 2.41 23.86
N ASN A 14 -33.19 1.15 24.05
CA ASN A 14 -32.34 0.00 23.72
C ASN A 14 -32.14 -0.19 22.22
N MET A 15 -33.13 0.10 21.38
CA MET A 15 -33.01 0.07 19.92
C MET A 15 -32.24 1.25 19.38
N LEU A 16 -32.36 2.45 19.97
CA LEU A 16 -31.62 3.65 19.58
C LEU A 16 -30.19 3.70 20.18
N SER A 17 -30.01 3.10 21.35
CA SER A 17 -28.71 2.87 21.97
C SER A 17 -28.17 1.49 21.59
N GLN A 18 -28.02 1.19 20.30
CA GLN A 18 -27.04 0.16 19.94
C GLN A 18 -25.69 0.67 20.45
N LYS A 19 -25.34 0.27 21.68
CA LYS A 19 -24.01 0.56 22.25
C LYS A 19 -23.00 0.07 21.22
N ALA A 20 -22.30 1.01 20.61
CA ALA A 20 -21.25 0.65 19.67
C ALA A 20 -20.34 -0.38 20.36
N SER A 21 -20.12 -1.51 19.71
CA SER A 21 -19.25 -2.56 20.26
C SER A 21 -17.84 -2.03 20.41
N ALA A 22 -17.10 -2.46 21.44
CA ALA A 22 -15.67 -2.16 21.56
C ALA A 22 -14.94 -2.49 20.26
N LYS A 23 -13.97 -1.66 19.89
CA LYS A 23 -13.28 -1.71 18.59
C LYS A 23 -11.79 -1.46 18.75
N LEU A 24 -10.99 -2.11 17.94
CA LEU A 24 -9.55 -1.83 17.78
C LEU A 24 -9.24 -1.56 16.31
N GLU A 25 -8.72 -0.39 16.03
CA GLU A 25 -8.28 0.02 14.70
C GLU A 25 -6.78 0.18 14.67
N GLY A 26 -6.16 -0.23 13.55
CA GLY A 26 -4.77 0.05 13.25
C GLY A 26 -4.63 0.82 11.95
N LYS A 27 -3.73 1.79 11.92
CA LYS A 27 -3.44 2.60 10.74
C LYS A 27 -1.94 2.77 10.54
N LEU A 28 -1.44 2.41 9.36
CA LEU A 28 -0.07 2.70 8.94
C LEU A 28 0.12 4.19 8.69
N SER A 29 1.33 4.69 8.97
CA SER A 29 1.77 6.03 8.56
C SER A 29 2.00 6.16 7.06
N SER A 30 2.13 5.03 6.35
CA SER A 30 2.30 4.93 4.90
C SER A 30 1.11 4.23 4.24
N SER A 31 1.18 4.03 2.92
CA SER A 31 0.26 3.15 2.20
C SER A 31 0.47 1.69 2.59
N ASN A 32 -0.57 0.86 2.39
CA ASN A 32 -0.48 -0.59 2.51
C ASN A 32 0.27 -1.23 1.32
N ASP A 33 0.34 -0.54 0.19
CA ASP A 33 1.17 -0.92 -0.95
C ASP A 33 2.39 0.01 -0.99
N VAL A 34 3.59 -0.55 -0.94
CA VAL A 34 4.85 0.20 -0.88
C VAL A 34 5.87 -0.34 -1.89
N GLU A 35 6.80 0.53 -2.30
CA GLU A 35 7.93 0.09 -3.10
C GLU A 35 8.93 -0.71 -2.25
N PHE A 36 9.52 -1.75 -2.82
CA PHE A 36 10.64 -2.49 -2.22
C PHE A 36 11.76 -1.53 -1.79
N GLY A 37 12.24 -1.66 -0.56
CA GLY A 37 13.26 -0.78 0.02
C GLY A 37 12.72 0.47 0.70
N THR A 38 11.41 0.75 0.67
CA THR A 38 10.81 1.87 1.41
C THR A 38 11.07 1.71 2.90
N GLN A 39 11.52 2.77 3.55
CA GLN A 39 11.70 2.79 5.00
C GLN A 39 10.36 2.60 5.70
N LYS A 40 10.35 1.74 6.70
CA LYS A 40 9.18 1.53 7.57
C LYS A 40 8.95 2.76 8.44
N GLY A 41 7.69 3.12 8.61
CA GLY A 41 7.27 4.20 9.49
C GLY A 41 6.76 3.65 10.82
N TYR A 42 5.51 3.97 11.14
CA TYR A 42 4.87 3.54 12.37
C TYR A 42 3.42 3.10 12.13
N ILE A 43 2.86 2.39 13.09
CA ILE A 43 1.44 2.04 13.16
C ILE A 43 0.84 2.74 14.37
N THR A 44 -0.25 3.46 14.15
CA THR A 44 -1.09 3.97 15.24
C THR A 44 -2.25 3.00 15.47
N TYR A 45 -2.43 2.56 16.69
CA TYR A 45 -3.59 1.79 17.12
C TYR A 45 -4.51 2.68 17.95
N THR A 46 -5.82 2.60 17.64
CA THR A 46 -6.87 3.31 18.38
C THR A 46 -7.85 2.27 18.93
N ALA A 47 -8.01 2.26 20.23
CA ALA A 47 -8.90 1.36 20.94
C ALA A 47 -10.11 2.12 21.49
N TYR A 48 -11.30 1.64 21.17
CA TYR A 48 -12.59 2.20 21.61
C TYR A 48 -13.22 1.25 22.60
N ARG A 49 -13.41 1.70 23.84
CA ARG A 49 -13.96 0.89 24.93
C ARG A 49 -15.45 0.59 24.76
N ASN A 50 -16.24 1.60 24.39
CA ASN A 50 -17.67 1.48 24.09
C ASN A 50 -18.48 0.71 25.17
N GLY A 51 -18.29 1.07 26.43
CA GLY A 51 -19.00 0.48 27.57
C GLY A 51 -18.42 -0.83 28.12
N GLN A 52 -17.37 -1.35 27.52
CA GLN A 52 -16.62 -2.50 28.03
C GLN A 52 -15.93 -2.12 29.37
N GLY A 53 -15.50 -3.09 30.18
CA GLY A 53 -14.66 -2.86 31.34
C GLY A 53 -13.27 -2.29 30.98
N PRO A 54 -12.37 -2.06 31.94
CA PRO A 54 -11.04 -1.52 31.66
C PRO A 54 -10.22 -2.46 30.78
N MET A 55 -9.24 -1.88 30.04
CA MET A 55 -8.26 -2.67 29.28
C MET A 55 -7.33 -3.41 30.24
N GLU A 56 -7.33 -4.74 30.17
CA GLU A 56 -6.49 -5.59 31.03
C GLU A 56 -5.12 -5.88 30.38
N GLN A 57 -5.12 -6.09 29.06
CA GLN A 57 -3.92 -6.43 28.30
C GLN A 57 -3.94 -5.77 26.93
N ALA A 58 -2.76 -5.43 26.44
CA ALA A 58 -2.52 -5.02 25.07
C ALA A 58 -1.13 -5.48 24.62
N TYR A 59 -1.06 -6.12 23.44
CA TYR A 59 0.18 -6.65 22.89
C TYR A 59 0.15 -6.71 21.38
N TYR A 60 1.31 -6.96 20.74
CA TYR A 60 1.43 -7.07 19.30
C TYR A 60 2.09 -8.38 18.86
N ASP A 61 1.93 -8.70 17.57
CA ASP A 61 2.45 -9.91 16.91
C ASP A 61 2.02 -11.22 17.61
N ASN A 62 0.80 -11.24 18.14
CA ASN A 62 0.20 -12.37 18.87
C ASN A 62 1.06 -12.89 20.03
N ASN A 63 1.90 -12.04 20.61
CA ASN A 63 2.79 -12.40 21.71
C ASN A 63 2.51 -11.51 22.93
N PRO A 64 1.95 -12.04 24.03
CA PRO A 64 1.64 -11.29 25.25
C PRO A 64 2.86 -10.63 25.92
N ASN A 65 4.09 -11.05 25.59
CA ASN A 65 5.31 -10.41 26.07
C ASN A 65 5.62 -9.11 25.32
N ASN A 66 5.10 -8.93 24.11
CA ASN A 66 5.25 -7.74 23.30
C ASN A 66 4.19 -6.69 23.68
N LYS A 67 4.33 -6.08 24.84
CA LYS A 67 3.34 -5.15 25.39
C LYS A 67 3.17 -3.90 24.55
N LEU A 68 1.90 -3.46 24.37
CA LEU A 68 1.53 -2.14 23.88
C LEU A 68 1.05 -1.29 25.06
N PHE A 69 1.61 -0.08 25.15
CA PHE A 69 1.23 0.89 26.18
C PHE A 69 0.35 1.96 25.54
N PHE A 70 -0.93 1.91 25.85
CA PHE A 70 -1.87 2.90 25.39
C PHE A 70 -1.83 4.17 26.25
N SER A 71 -2.25 5.31 25.69
CA SER A 71 -2.46 6.56 26.41
C SER A 71 -3.49 6.41 27.53
N GLU A 72 -3.62 7.42 28.35
CA GLU A 72 -4.79 7.54 29.25
C GLU A 72 -6.08 7.56 28.42
N GLU A 73 -7.14 7.01 29.01
CA GLU A 73 -8.46 6.95 28.37
C GLU A 73 -9.14 8.32 28.41
N VAL A 74 -9.54 8.83 27.26
CA VAL A 74 -10.33 10.06 27.15
C VAL A 74 -11.58 9.75 26.36
N GLY A 75 -12.75 9.88 26.99
CA GLY A 75 -14.04 9.63 26.36
C GLY A 75 -14.21 8.18 25.82
N GLY A 76 -13.60 7.21 26.49
CA GLY A 76 -13.65 5.82 26.05
C GLY A 76 -12.68 5.47 24.92
N VAL A 77 -11.72 6.34 24.59
CA VAL A 77 -10.75 6.17 23.51
C VAL A 77 -9.32 6.22 24.06
N GLN A 78 -8.51 5.29 23.62
CA GLN A 78 -7.07 5.21 23.93
C GLN A 78 -6.28 5.00 22.64
N THR A 79 -5.08 5.56 22.57
CA THR A 79 -4.20 5.42 21.40
C THR A 79 -2.81 4.98 21.80
N THR A 80 -2.14 4.29 20.88
CA THR A 80 -0.70 3.98 20.99
C THR A 80 -0.05 3.99 19.62
N THR A 81 1.25 4.19 19.60
CA THR A 81 2.04 4.16 18.36
C THR A 81 3.17 3.16 18.50
N ARG A 82 3.26 2.23 17.55
CA ARG A 82 4.35 1.28 17.41
C ARG A 82 5.27 1.73 16.29
N GLN A 83 6.51 2.08 16.62
CA GLN A 83 7.55 2.36 15.64
C GLN A 83 8.00 1.06 14.97
N LEU A 84 8.07 1.04 13.64
CA LEU A 84 8.62 -0.05 12.86
C LEU A 84 10.09 0.24 12.51
N GLN A 85 10.90 -0.80 12.36
CA GLN A 85 12.33 -0.67 12.10
C GLN A 85 12.71 -1.25 10.74
N GLY A 86 13.71 -0.64 10.08
CA GLY A 86 14.27 -1.11 8.81
C GLY A 86 13.46 -0.70 7.58
N ASN A 87 13.65 -1.44 6.49
CA ASN A 87 12.99 -1.22 5.21
C ASN A 87 12.09 -2.41 4.85
N TYR A 88 11.09 -2.16 4.01
CA TYR A 88 10.25 -3.21 3.47
C TYR A 88 10.97 -3.96 2.36
N THR A 89 11.29 -5.23 2.59
CA THR A 89 11.93 -6.13 1.60
C THR A 89 11.01 -7.26 1.16
N GLN A 90 9.91 -7.45 1.86
CA GLN A 90 8.86 -8.43 1.55
C GLN A 90 7.53 -7.98 2.16
N GLY A 91 6.44 -8.60 1.73
CA GLY A 91 5.13 -8.38 2.34
C GLY A 91 5.15 -8.76 3.82
N GLU A 92 4.54 -7.92 4.65
CA GLU A 92 4.48 -8.11 6.11
C GLU A 92 3.05 -7.96 6.62
N THR A 93 2.76 -8.63 7.72
CA THR A 93 1.47 -8.49 8.43
C THR A 93 1.73 -8.21 9.89
N TYR A 94 1.06 -7.19 10.40
CA TYR A 94 1.15 -6.74 11.78
C TYR A 94 -0.16 -7.01 12.49
N PHE A 95 -0.06 -7.50 13.72
CA PHE A 95 -1.20 -7.76 14.59
C PHE A 95 -1.08 -6.91 15.86
N ALA A 96 -2.23 -6.45 16.36
CA ALA A 96 -2.34 -5.92 17.71
C ALA A 96 -3.59 -6.52 18.35
N THR A 97 -3.49 -6.89 19.61
CA THR A 97 -4.59 -7.44 20.40
C THR A 97 -4.78 -6.60 21.64
N VAL A 98 -6.04 -6.29 21.96
CA VAL A 98 -6.44 -5.71 23.25
C VAL A 98 -7.46 -6.62 23.91
N ILE A 99 -7.39 -6.75 25.22
CA ILE A 99 -8.32 -7.52 26.02
C ILE A 99 -8.96 -6.57 27.04
N TYR A 100 -10.28 -6.45 26.97
CA TYR A 100 -11.09 -5.69 27.90
C TYR A 100 -11.74 -6.60 28.92
N ALA A 101 -11.78 -6.18 30.19
CA ALA A 101 -12.59 -6.82 31.21
C ALA A 101 -14.08 -6.78 30.85
N ALA A 102 -14.89 -7.58 31.53
CA ALA A 102 -16.34 -7.44 31.49
C ALA A 102 -16.77 -6.04 31.95
N SER A 103 -17.92 -5.55 31.47
CA SER A 103 -18.48 -4.28 31.95
C SER A 103 -18.81 -4.37 33.45
N GLU A 104 -18.76 -3.24 34.13
CA GLU A 104 -19.04 -3.16 35.60
C GLU A 104 -20.45 -3.63 35.98
N ASP A 105 -21.42 -3.38 35.10
CA ASP A 105 -22.80 -3.82 35.24
C ASP A 105 -23.05 -5.28 34.82
N GLY A 106 -22.00 -5.99 34.37
CA GLY A 106 -22.06 -7.37 33.88
C GLY A 106 -22.82 -7.55 32.56
N SER A 107 -23.26 -6.46 31.91
CA SER A 107 -24.03 -6.53 30.66
C SER A 107 -23.17 -6.96 29.45
N LEU A 108 -21.86 -6.71 29.49
CA LEU A 108 -20.93 -7.09 28.45
C LEU A 108 -19.87 -8.02 29.02
N PRO A 109 -19.66 -9.22 28.44
CA PRO A 109 -18.60 -10.14 28.88
C PRO A 109 -17.22 -9.62 28.51
N LYS A 110 -16.18 -10.20 29.10
CA LYS A 110 -14.78 -9.98 28.72
C LYS A 110 -14.63 -10.11 27.20
N LYS A 111 -13.86 -9.20 26.58
CA LYS A 111 -13.74 -9.13 25.12
C LYS A 111 -12.31 -9.02 24.66
N GLU A 112 -11.92 -9.87 23.72
CA GLU A 112 -10.66 -9.80 22.99
C GLU A 112 -10.92 -9.23 21.59
N LEU A 113 -10.07 -8.30 21.16
CA LEU A 113 -10.12 -7.65 19.87
C LEU A 113 -8.75 -7.69 19.23
N THR A 114 -8.70 -8.08 17.96
CA THR A 114 -7.45 -8.09 17.16
C THR A 114 -7.60 -7.19 15.94
N SER A 115 -6.62 -6.32 15.74
CA SER A 115 -6.41 -5.56 14.51
C SER A 115 -5.34 -6.22 13.67
N LYS A 116 -5.58 -6.34 12.37
CA LYS A 116 -4.64 -6.89 11.38
C LYS A 116 -4.36 -5.86 10.30
N ILE A 117 -3.09 -5.60 10.02
CA ILE A 117 -2.63 -4.70 8.96
C ILE A 117 -1.66 -5.46 8.07
N SER A 118 -1.92 -5.52 6.78
CA SER A 118 -1.03 -6.14 5.80
C SER A 118 -0.39 -5.08 4.92
N VAL A 119 0.91 -5.24 4.65
CA VAL A 119 1.69 -4.41 3.72
C VAL A 119 2.12 -5.29 2.56
N ASN A 120 1.84 -4.84 1.34
CA ASN A 120 2.31 -5.47 0.12
C ASN A 120 3.51 -4.70 -0.40
N VAL A 121 4.58 -5.43 -0.70
CA VAL A 121 5.81 -4.86 -1.25
C VAL A 121 5.89 -5.18 -2.73
N LYS A 122 6.10 -4.14 -3.54
CA LYS A 122 6.10 -4.23 -5.00
C LYS A 122 7.31 -3.50 -5.56
N ARG A 123 7.72 -3.82 -6.79
CA ARG A 123 8.64 -3.01 -7.56
C ARG A 123 7.86 -1.97 -8.35
N LYS A 124 8.51 -0.90 -8.78
CA LYS A 124 7.90 0.11 -9.65
C LYS A 124 8.12 -0.21 -11.12
N TRP A 125 7.21 0.22 -11.98
CA TRP A 125 7.48 0.48 -13.39
C TRP A 125 7.86 1.94 -13.58
N PHE A 126 8.60 2.25 -14.64
CA PHE A 126 9.03 3.59 -15.00
C PHE A 126 8.79 3.84 -16.48
N ALA A 127 8.39 5.06 -16.84
CA ALA A 127 8.26 5.47 -18.22
C ALA A 127 8.43 6.98 -18.36
N GLY A 128 8.84 7.44 -19.52
CA GLY A 128 8.91 8.88 -19.79
C GLY A 128 9.92 9.26 -20.87
N VAL A 129 10.03 10.57 -21.07
CA VAL A 129 10.96 11.18 -22.01
C VAL A 129 12.36 11.24 -21.40
N CYS A 130 13.36 10.96 -22.22
CA CYS A 130 14.76 11.08 -21.85
C CYS A 130 15.59 11.72 -22.97
N SER A 131 16.70 12.38 -22.62
CA SER A 131 17.62 12.99 -23.58
C SER A 131 18.59 11.96 -24.20
N SER A 132 18.82 10.87 -23.48
CA SER A 132 19.62 9.73 -23.91
C SER A 132 18.97 8.43 -23.40
N ILE A 133 19.32 7.30 -24.00
CA ILE A 133 18.86 5.99 -23.53
C ILE A 133 19.39 5.78 -22.10
N PRO A 134 18.52 5.46 -21.11
CA PRO A 134 18.93 5.19 -19.75
C PRO A 134 20.01 4.09 -19.68
N GLN A 135 21.10 4.35 -18.96
CA GLN A 135 22.22 3.42 -18.79
C GLN A 135 22.41 2.96 -17.35
N SER A 136 21.70 3.58 -16.42
CA SER A 136 21.82 3.30 -14.99
C SER A 136 20.47 3.23 -14.30
N SER A 137 20.44 2.66 -13.09
CA SER A 137 19.29 2.70 -12.20
C SER A 137 18.80 4.13 -11.96
N ALA A 138 19.73 5.07 -11.79
CA ALA A 138 19.38 6.48 -11.55
C ALA A 138 18.66 7.10 -12.75
N ASP A 139 19.11 6.81 -13.99
CA ASP A 139 18.47 7.31 -15.20
C ASP A 139 17.04 6.77 -15.34
N VAL A 140 16.84 5.46 -15.08
CA VAL A 140 15.52 4.84 -15.10
C VAL A 140 14.60 5.46 -14.07
N ARG A 141 15.08 5.65 -12.86
CA ARG A 141 14.29 6.23 -11.76
C ARG A 141 13.99 7.72 -11.95
N ALA A 142 14.75 8.41 -12.80
CA ALA A 142 14.51 9.80 -13.18
C ALA A 142 13.42 9.97 -14.26
N LEU A 143 12.93 8.89 -14.88
CA LEU A 143 11.82 8.96 -15.83
C LEU A 143 10.56 9.54 -15.16
N GLY A 144 9.87 10.43 -15.86
CA GLY A 144 8.83 11.30 -15.27
C GLY A 144 7.56 10.58 -14.77
N SER A 145 7.30 9.36 -15.26
CA SER A 145 6.13 8.57 -14.84
C SER A 145 6.55 7.27 -14.21
N ASN A 146 5.92 6.91 -13.10
CA ASN A 146 6.15 5.63 -12.43
C ASN A 146 4.94 5.21 -11.59
N GLY A 147 4.91 3.96 -11.17
CA GLY A 147 3.89 3.43 -10.29
C GLY A 147 4.26 2.03 -9.80
N LEU A 148 3.58 1.56 -8.77
CA LEU A 148 3.79 0.21 -8.27
C LEU A 148 3.32 -0.82 -9.31
N TYR A 149 4.19 -1.75 -9.67
CA TYR A 149 3.87 -2.80 -10.61
C TYR A 149 3.15 -3.96 -9.90
N SER A 150 1.93 -4.24 -10.33
CA SER A 150 1.07 -5.26 -9.70
C SER A 150 0.90 -6.52 -10.55
N GLY A 151 1.74 -6.70 -11.58
CA GLY A 151 1.65 -7.79 -12.54
C GLY A 151 1.07 -7.33 -13.89
N PRO A 152 0.69 -8.26 -14.78
CA PRO A 152 0.15 -7.96 -16.09
C PRO A 152 -1.00 -6.96 -16.04
N GLY A 153 -1.04 -6.05 -17.00
CA GLY A 153 -2.06 -4.99 -17.03
C GLY A 153 -1.80 -3.94 -18.09
N THR A 154 -2.63 -2.90 -18.06
CA THR A 154 -2.52 -1.75 -18.96
C THR A 154 -2.11 -0.52 -18.17
N PHE A 155 -1.03 0.12 -18.59
CA PHE A 155 -0.44 1.30 -17.96
C PHE A 155 -0.43 2.45 -18.96
N ARG A 156 -0.56 3.67 -18.43
CA ARG A 156 -0.63 4.88 -19.26
C ARG A 156 0.28 5.96 -18.70
N PHE A 157 0.87 6.76 -19.58
CA PHE A 157 1.59 7.97 -19.25
C PHE A 157 1.49 8.97 -20.42
N SER A 158 1.78 10.24 -20.15
CA SER A 158 1.81 11.29 -21.15
C SER A 158 3.24 11.77 -21.36
N ALA A 159 3.58 12.12 -22.60
CA ALA A 159 4.86 12.68 -22.96
C ALA A 159 4.67 13.85 -23.95
N SER A 160 5.53 14.87 -23.89
CA SER A 160 5.54 16.01 -24.81
C SER A 160 7.00 16.35 -25.16
N ASN A 161 7.22 16.98 -26.31
CA ASN A 161 8.56 17.38 -26.79
C ASN A 161 9.57 16.25 -26.77
N TRP A 162 9.20 15.08 -27.29
CA TRP A 162 9.98 13.88 -27.13
C TRP A 162 10.73 13.44 -28.37
N LYS A 163 11.99 13.02 -28.17
CA LYS A 163 12.82 12.30 -29.15
C LYS A 163 13.00 10.85 -28.75
N ILE A 164 13.15 10.61 -27.46
CA ILE A 164 13.35 9.31 -26.88
C ILE A 164 12.30 9.15 -25.78
N VAL A 165 11.56 8.05 -25.84
CA VAL A 165 10.67 7.60 -24.79
C VAL A 165 11.12 6.23 -24.33
N SER A 166 11.27 6.04 -23.02
CA SER A 166 11.64 4.75 -22.44
C SER A 166 10.50 4.20 -21.56
N VAL A 167 10.31 2.89 -21.63
CA VAL A 167 9.41 2.12 -20.74
C VAL A 167 10.24 1.03 -20.10
N CYS A 168 10.29 0.99 -18.77
CA CYS A 168 11.04 0.03 -17.97
C CYS A 168 10.12 -0.71 -17.01
N ILE A 169 10.19 -2.02 -17.01
CA ILE A 169 9.29 -2.91 -16.25
C ILE A 169 10.12 -4.03 -15.62
N PRO A 170 9.82 -4.48 -14.37
CA PRO A 170 10.49 -5.63 -13.74
C PRO A 170 10.48 -6.86 -14.65
N ALA A 171 11.64 -7.49 -14.86
CA ALA A 171 11.83 -8.52 -15.89
C ALA A 171 11.05 -9.81 -15.64
N ASP A 172 10.91 -10.21 -14.37
CA ASP A 172 10.39 -11.52 -13.96
C ASP A 172 8.90 -11.72 -14.26
N SER A 173 8.19 -10.65 -14.57
CA SER A 173 6.72 -10.65 -14.63
C SER A 173 6.17 -10.45 -16.04
N ILE A 174 7.00 -10.40 -17.09
CA ILE A 174 6.53 -10.04 -18.43
C ILE A 174 6.81 -11.17 -19.41
N LYS A 175 5.73 -11.71 -19.97
CA LYS A 175 5.79 -12.63 -21.12
C LYS A 175 5.78 -11.86 -22.44
N GLU A 176 4.94 -10.86 -22.53
CA GLU A 176 4.72 -10.08 -23.74
C GLU A 176 4.42 -8.62 -23.39
N ILE A 177 4.75 -7.68 -24.26
CA ILE A 177 4.44 -6.26 -24.13
C ILE A 177 3.97 -5.69 -25.46
N SER A 178 3.03 -4.75 -25.40
CA SER A 178 2.73 -3.83 -26.51
C SER A 178 2.82 -2.40 -26.01
N ILE A 179 3.32 -1.47 -26.86
CA ILE A 179 3.41 -0.04 -26.56
C ILE A 179 2.81 0.71 -27.73
N ALA A 180 1.79 1.51 -27.49
CA ALA A 180 1.07 2.27 -28.50
C ALA A 180 0.78 3.71 -28.07
N SER A 181 0.64 4.59 -29.04
CA SER A 181 0.18 5.97 -28.89
C SER A 181 -0.71 6.35 -30.10
N SER A 182 -1.03 7.65 -30.24
CA SER A 182 -1.73 8.16 -31.42
C SER A 182 -0.96 7.93 -32.73
N TYR A 183 0.35 7.70 -32.67
CA TYR A 183 1.23 7.39 -33.82
C TYR A 183 1.28 5.89 -34.16
N GLY A 184 0.56 5.03 -33.46
CA GLY A 184 0.45 3.61 -33.74
C GLY A 184 1.12 2.70 -32.69
N ASN A 185 1.32 1.44 -33.06
CA ASN A 185 2.01 0.44 -32.22
C ASN A 185 3.51 0.45 -32.53
N PHE A 186 4.32 0.78 -31.53
CA PHE A 186 5.76 0.94 -31.69
C PHE A 186 6.53 -0.39 -31.63
N ILE A 187 6.02 -1.40 -30.94
CA ILE A 187 6.70 -2.71 -30.83
C ILE A 187 6.85 -3.38 -32.19
N GLU A 188 5.87 -3.20 -33.08
CA GLU A 188 5.89 -3.75 -34.43
C GLU A 188 6.80 -2.99 -35.39
N ASN A 189 7.37 -1.86 -34.94
CA ASN A 189 8.25 -1.03 -35.76
C ASN A 189 9.69 -1.04 -35.23
N GLU A 190 10.46 -2.04 -35.64
CA GLU A 190 11.86 -2.22 -35.23
C GLU A 190 12.79 -1.04 -35.60
N LYS A 191 12.40 -0.18 -36.54
CA LYS A 191 13.18 1.02 -36.90
C LYS A 191 13.08 2.10 -35.83
N VAL A 192 11.99 2.11 -35.08
CA VAL A 192 11.69 3.17 -34.10
C VAL A 192 11.80 2.65 -32.68
N CYS A 193 11.39 1.42 -32.43
CA CYS A 193 11.41 0.80 -31.09
C CYS A 193 12.56 -0.21 -30.97
N LYS A 194 13.36 -0.06 -29.94
CA LYS A 194 14.44 -1.00 -29.57
C LYS A 194 14.10 -1.64 -28.23
N GLY A 195 14.32 -2.94 -28.13
CA GLY A 195 14.14 -3.66 -26.87
C GLY A 195 13.66 -5.10 -27.09
N PRO A 196 13.58 -5.90 -26.01
CA PRO A 196 13.93 -5.48 -24.65
C PRO A 196 15.42 -5.34 -24.42
N ILE A 197 15.82 -4.29 -23.70
CA ILE A 197 17.19 -4.08 -23.22
C ILE A 197 17.19 -4.41 -21.73
N SER A 198 18.10 -5.25 -21.28
CA SER A 198 18.23 -5.56 -19.84
C SER A 198 18.96 -4.43 -19.12
N ILE A 199 18.40 -4.00 -17.99
CA ILE A 199 19.00 -2.99 -17.11
C ILE A 199 18.67 -3.33 -15.67
N SER A 200 19.65 -3.19 -14.77
CA SER A 200 19.45 -3.44 -13.34
C SER A 200 18.98 -2.18 -12.64
N VAL A 201 17.86 -2.25 -11.89
CA VAL A 201 17.25 -1.10 -11.23
C VAL A 201 17.06 -1.37 -9.74
N GLU A 202 17.60 -0.44 -8.92
CA GLU A 202 17.46 -0.46 -7.48
C GLU A 202 16.01 -0.18 -7.05
N GLY A 203 15.63 -0.67 -5.87
CA GLY A 203 14.40 -0.26 -5.19
C GLY A 203 14.54 1.11 -4.52
N ALA A 204 13.58 1.46 -3.65
CA ALA A 204 13.65 2.66 -2.84
C ALA A 204 14.90 2.63 -1.93
N ASN A 205 15.40 3.82 -1.57
CA ASN A 205 16.58 4.00 -0.70
C ASN A 205 17.82 3.21 -1.17
N ARG A 206 18.01 3.07 -2.50
CA ARG A 206 19.12 2.30 -3.09
C ARG A 206 19.18 0.86 -2.58
N SER A 207 18.02 0.28 -2.32
CA SER A 207 17.93 -1.11 -1.92
C SER A 207 18.24 -2.04 -3.10
N GLU A 208 18.33 -3.33 -2.81
CA GLU A 208 18.69 -4.39 -3.77
C GLU A 208 18.11 -4.15 -5.18
N ALA A 209 18.96 -4.19 -6.18
CA ALA A 209 18.59 -4.05 -7.57
C ALA A 209 18.11 -5.39 -8.15
N ILE A 210 17.16 -5.32 -9.08
CA ILE A 210 16.73 -6.47 -9.88
C ILE A 210 16.79 -6.12 -11.37
N ASP A 211 16.69 -7.13 -12.21
CA ASP A 211 16.66 -6.95 -13.65
C ASP A 211 15.31 -6.39 -14.10
N TYR A 212 15.39 -5.42 -15.00
CA TYR A 212 14.28 -4.82 -15.73
C TYR A 212 14.45 -5.05 -17.22
N LYS A 213 13.35 -5.10 -17.92
CA LYS A 213 13.29 -5.01 -19.37
C LYS A 213 12.90 -3.58 -19.76
N MET A 214 13.71 -2.99 -20.63
CA MET A 214 13.51 -1.63 -21.13
C MET A 214 13.25 -1.65 -22.62
N TRP A 215 12.24 -0.90 -23.05
CA TRP A 215 11.95 -0.59 -24.46
C TRP A 215 12.17 0.89 -24.68
N VAL A 216 12.80 1.23 -25.80
CA VAL A 216 13.16 2.60 -26.13
C VAL A 216 12.58 2.94 -27.49
N ILE A 217 11.74 3.96 -27.51
CA ILE A 217 11.16 4.52 -28.74
C ILE A 217 11.96 5.75 -29.12
N GLN A 218 12.56 5.72 -30.31
CA GLN A 218 13.37 6.82 -30.85
C GLN A 218 12.71 7.37 -32.11
N THR A 219 12.53 8.69 -32.16
CA THR A 219 11.99 9.40 -33.33
C THR A 219 12.89 10.58 -33.71
N GLN A 220 12.54 11.25 -34.79
CA GLN A 220 13.22 12.50 -35.17
C GLN A 220 12.90 13.69 -34.25
N GLY A 221 11.95 13.52 -33.34
CA GLY A 221 11.46 14.51 -32.40
C GLY A 221 10.03 14.91 -32.71
N LEU A 222 9.17 14.81 -31.72
CA LEU A 222 7.77 15.21 -31.78
C LEU A 222 7.53 16.24 -30.69
N ASN A 223 6.92 17.35 -31.04
CA ASN A 223 6.66 18.46 -30.12
C ASN A 223 5.27 18.38 -29.51
N ASP A 224 4.36 17.66 -30.17
CA ASP A 224 2.98 17.54 -29.68
C ASP A 224 2.89 16.59 -28.49
N PRO A 225 2.09 16.93 -27.48
CA PRO A 225 1.78 16.03 -26.38
C PRO A 225 1.12 14.76 -26.91
N ASP A 226 1.54 13.61 -26.39
CA ASP A 226 0.91 12.33 -26.69
C ASP A 226 0.71 11.48 -25.44
N SER A 227 -0.26 10.58 -25.49
CA SER A 227 -0.57 9.61 -24.44
C SER A 227 -0.12 8.24 -24.88
N PHE A 228 0.80 7.67 -24.13
CA PHE A 228 1.28 6.33 -24.34
C PHE A 228 0.51 5.33 -23.50
N THR A 229 0.22 4.20 -24.09
CA THR A 229 -0.33 3.04 -23.39
C THR A 229 0.60 1.88 -23.61
N PHE A 230 1.06 1.23 -22.53
CA PHE A 230 1.73 -0.04 -22.64
C PHE A 230 0.95 -1.12 -21.90
N LYS A 231 0.88 -2.29 -22.52
CA LYS A 231 0.16 -3.45 -22.00
C LYS A 231 1.15 -4.60 -21.83
N THR A 232 1.13 -5.23 -20.67
CA THR A 232 1.94 -6.42 -20.35
C THR A 232 1.04 -7.63 -20.16
N ILE A 233 1.52 -8.79 -20.58
CA ILE A 233 0.84 -10.10 -20.48
C ILE A 233 1.78 -11.10 -19.80
#